data_ac97784f49ec576ed7f835c435c3103e
#
_entry.id   ac97784f49ec576ed7f835c435c3103e
#
_cell.length_a   1.000
_cell.length_b   1.000
_cell.length_c   1.000
_cell.angle_alpha   90.00
_cell.angle_beta   90.00
_cell.angle_gamma   90.00
#
_symmetry.space_group_name_H-M   'P 1'
#
loop_
_entity.id
_entity.type
_entity.pdbx_description
1 polymer ?
#
loop_
_entity_poly.entity_id
_entity_poly.type
_entity_poly.pdbx_seq_one_letter_code
_entity_poly.pdbx_strand_id
1 'polypeptide(L)'
;SLFINRSKKNGEHFERHPLDPQISPDMECPSFWISLLPILVLFVLFNFAKLNIIPCLLIMNILTLVLFWKPLTAKGSVKELLSTSASDSVPMTLSICAVTGFGTIITTSDTFQMVLDFLSGLNAHPVIICWVVIALLAFLVGGCSTCQIIGLPLIAPRLVEMGLPLSTIHRISTFASTNLDTMPYCGSVLMLLPVAHLKLNEAYPAMFITTVLSTTIGTAAVVLVSILFPGLA
;
A
#
# COMPACT_ATOMS: atom_id res chain seq x y z
N SER A 1 20.40 5.95 6.62
CA SER A 1 21.45 6.85 7.10
C SER A 1 22.46 7.30 6.04
N LEU A 2 22.78 6.48 5.03
CA LEU A 2 23.72 6.84 3.95
C LEU A 2 23.27 8.07 3.14
N PHE A 3 22.00 8.14 2.76
CA PHE A 3 21.45 9.29 2.04
C PHE A 3 21.43 10.55 2.91
N ILE A 4 20.99 10.44 4.16
CA ILE A 4 20.98 11.58 5.10
C ILE A 4 22.39 12.14 5.30
N ASN A 5 23.39 11.26 5.42
CA ASN A 5 24.78 11.69 5.57
C ASN A 5 25.33 12.31 4.27
N ARG A 6 24.89 11.83 3.11
CA ARG A 6 25.25 12.42 1.81
C ARG A 6 24.64 13.80 1.61
N SER A 7 23.32 13.93 1.88
CA SER A 7 22.62 15.21 1.80
C SER A 7 23.20 16.24 2.77
N LYS A 8 23.54 15.84 4.01
CA LYS A 8 24.25 16.71 4.94
C LYS A 8 25.62 17.16 4.42
N LYS A 9 26.39 16.26 3.79
CA LYS A 9 27.69 16.61 3.19
C LYS A 9 27.55 17.56 2.00
N ASN A 10 26.45 17.44 1.23
CA ASN A 10 26.18 18.30 0.08
C ASN A 10 25.54 19.64 0.49
N GLY A 11 25.25 19.86 1.77
CA GLY A 11 24.59 21.06 2.24
C GLY A 11 23.12 21.15 1.82
N GLU A 12 22.50 20.02 1.44
CA GLU A 12 21.10 19.97 1.03
C GLU A 12 20.21 20.15 2.27
N HIS A 13 19.35 21.16 2.24
CA HIS A 13 18.36 21.45 3.27
C HIS A 13 16.98 21.46 2.63
N PHE A 14 15.96 21.22 3.46
CA PHE A 14 14.58 21.40 3.02
C PHE A 14 14.36 22.89 2.67
N GLU A 15 14.01 23.15 1.43
CA GLU A 15 13.56 24.45 0.97
C GLU A 15 12.05 24.39 0.76
N ARG A 16 11.33 25.35 1.37
CA ARG A 16 9.88 25.44 1.17
C ARG A 16 9.58 25.81 -0.26
N HIS A 17 8.75 25.01 -0.91
CA HIS A 17 8.24 25.36 -2.23
C HIS A 17 7.11 26.42 -2.10
N PRO A 18 6.97 27.36 -3.04
CA PRO A 18 5.91 28.37 -3.01
C PRO A 18 4.49 27.80 -2.94
N LEU A 19 4.29 26.56 -3.41
CA LEU A 19 3.02 25.86 -3.39
C LEU A 19 2.80 25.01 -2.11
N ASP A 20 3.77 24.98 -1.21
CA ASP A 20 3.59 24.27 0.05
C ASP A 20 2.49 24.94 0.89
N PRO A 21 1.66 24.15 1.62
CA PRO A 21 0.63 24.70 2.48
C PRO A 21 1.22 25.70 3.47
N GLN A 22 0.74 26.93 3.43
CA GLN A 22 1.12 27.95 4.41
C GLN A 22 0.45 27.62 5.74
N ILE A 23 1.22 27.13 6.71
CA ILE A 23 0.73 26.94 8.08
C ILE A 23 0.75 28.31 8.73
N SER A 24 -0.42 28.91 8.90
CA SER A 24 -0.54 30.15 9.65
C SER A 24 -0.22 29.88 11.12
N PRO A 25 0.61 30.74 11.77
CA PRO A 25 0.92 30.59 13.21
C PRO A 25 -0.33 30.58 14.11
N ASP A 26 -1.40 31.21 13.67
CA ASP A 26 -2.67 31.35 14.39
C ASP A 26 -3.69 30.26 14.08
N MET A 27 -3.26 29.14 13.43
CA MET A 27 -4.17 28.04 13.14
C MET A 27 -4.44 27.24 14.43
N GLU A 28 -5.62 27.44 15.02
CA GLU A 28 -6.08 26.65 16.15
C GLU A 28 -6.27 25.19 15.70
N CYS A 29 -5.35 24.31 16.12
CA CYS A 29 -5.49 22.89 15.90
C CYS A 29 -6.48 22.29 16.90
N PRO A 30 -7.36 21.39 16.46
CA PRO A 30 -8.23 20.64 17.36
C PRO A 30 -7.41 19.85 18.40
N SER A 31 -7.99 19.60 19.58
CA SER A 31 -7.35 18.76 20.59
C SER A 31 -7.00 17.39 20.04
N PHE A 32 -5.82 16.90 20.38
CA PHE A 32 -5.33 15.56 19.99
C PHE A 32 -6.35 14.45 20.29
N TRP A 33 -6.95 14.48 21.48
CA TRP A 33 -7.93 13.46 21.89
C TRP A 33 -9.21 13.47 21.06
N ILE A 34 -9.69 14.66 20.68
CA ILE A 34 -10.87 14.79 19.81
C ILE A 34 -10.53 14.28 18.40
N SER A 35 -9.33 14.56 17.92
CA SER A 35 -8.89 14.08 16.60
C SER A 35 -8.67 12.56 16.53
N LEU A 36 -8.30 11.95 17.65
CA LEU A 36 -8.09 10.52 17.76
C LEU A 36 -9.42 9.73 17.85
N LEU A 37 -10.48 10.35 18.37
CA LEU A 37 -11.75 9.70 18.67
C LEU A 37 -12.40 8.98 17.46
N PRO A 38 -12.48 9.55 16.25
CA PRO A 38 -13.05 8.85 15.09
C PRO A 38 -12.28 7.56 14.75
N ILE A 39 -10.95 7.59 14.88
CA ILE A 39 -10.10 6.43 14.61
C ILE A 39 -10.35 5.34 15.65
N LEU A 40 -10.45 5.70 16.93
CA LEU A 40 -10.76 4.74 17.99
C LEU A 40 -12.15 4.13 17.81
N VAL A 41 -13.14 4.93 17.43
CA VAL A 41 -14.49 4.43 17.16
C VAL A 41 -14.47 3.43 15.99
N LEU A 42 -13.77 3.75 14.90
CA LEU A 42 -13.58 2.83 13.78
C LEU A 42 -12.98 1.50 14.26
N PHE A 43 -11.89 1.58 15.04
CA PHE A 43 -11.20 0.41 15.56
C PHE A 43 -12.10 -0.46 16.43
N VAL A 44 -12.87 0.15 17.33
CA VAL A 44 -13.81 -0.56 18.22
C VAL A 44 -14.94 -1.20 17.41
N LEU A 45 -15.56 -0.48 16.50
CA LEU A 45 -16.67 -1.01 15.68
C LEU A 45 -16.21 -2.16 14.80
N PHE A 46 -15.02 -2.06 14.21
CA PHE A 46 -14.50 -3.10 13.32
C PHE A 46 -14.04 -4.35 14.10
N ASN A 47 -13.27 -4.19 15.18
CA ASN A 47 -12.67 -5.32 15.90
C ASN A 47 -13.61 -5.95 16.94
N PHE A 48 -14.36 -5.15 17.70
CA PHE A 48 -15.21 -5.65 18.79
C PHE A 48 -16.66 -5.90 18.35
N ALA A 49 -17.25 -4.96 17.61
CA ALA A 49 -18.61 -5.15 17.09
C ALA A 49 -18.66 -6.04 15.83
N LYS A 50 -17.47 -6.36 15.24
CA LYS A 50 -17.33 -7.19 14.03
C LYS A 50 -18.22 -6.71 12.87
N LEU A 51 -18.48 -5.43 12.79
CA LEU A 51 -19.25 -4.83 11.71
C LEU A 51 -18.42 -4.81 10.42
N ASN A 52 -19.12 -4.82 9.30
CA ASN A 52 -18.48 -4.65 8.00
C ASN A 52 -17.74 -3.30 7.94
N ILE A 53 -16.62 -3.25 7.22
CA ILE A 53 -15.79 -2.03 7.14
C ILE A 53 -16.57 -0.83 6.55
N ILE A 54 -17.48 -1.06 5.61
CA ILE A 54 -18.25 0.02 4.94
C ILE A 54 -19.08 0.83 5.92
N PRO A 55 -20.01 0.24 6.73
CA PRO A 55 -20.74 0.99 7.74
C PRO A 55 -19.83 1.62 8.80
N CYS A 56 -18.73 0.97 9.18
CA CYS A 56 -17.77 1.56 10.12
C CYS A 56 -17.17 2.85 9.57
N LEU A 57 -16.77 2.87 8.30
CA LEU A 57 -16.24 4.06 7.64
C LEU A 57 -17.31 5.16 7.50
N LEU A 58 -18.56 4.82 7.21
CA LEU A 58 -19.65 5.79 7.17
C LEU A 58 -19.90 6.44 8.54
N ILE A 59 -19.95 5.64 9.59
CA ILE A 59 -20.12 6.14 10.97
C ILE A 59 -18.93 7.05 11.35
N MET A 60 -17.70 6.64 11.03
CA MET A 60 -16.50 7.44 11.29
C MET A 60 -16.56 8.79 10.54
N ASN A 61 -16.95 8.79 9.26
CA ASN A 61 -17.09 10.03 8.48
C ASN A 61 -18.16 10.96 9.07
N ILE A 62 -19.34 10.44 9.43
CA ILE A 62 -20.41 11.23 10.06
C ILE A 62 -19.92 11.79 11.39
N LEU A 63 -19.28 10.98 12.22
CA LEU A 63 -18.72 11.42 13.50
C LEU A 63 -17.68 12.53 13.30
N THR A 64 -16.80 12.40 12.33
CA THR A 64 -15.80 13.42 11.99
C THR A 64 -16.47 14.72 11.57
N LEU A 65 -17.49 14.67 10.72
CA LEU A 65 -18.24 15.85 10.31
C LEU A 65 -18.91 16.55 11.50
N VAL A 66 -19.49 15.79 12.43
CA VAL A 66 -20.14 16.34 13.64
C VAL A 66 -19.11 16.96 14.58
N LEU A 67 -18.02 16.27 14.87
CA LEU A 67 -16.98 16.75 15.80
C LEU A 67 -16.28 18.01 15.29
N PHE A 68 -16.00 18.05 14.00
CA PHE A 68 -15.28 19.16 13.38
C PHE A 68 -16.18 20.13 12.61
N TRP A 69 -17.48 20.14 12.91
CA TRP A 69 -18.46 21.00 12.22
C TRP A 69 -18.08 22.48 12.24
N LYS A 70 -17.68 22.99 13.41
CA LYS A 70 -17.30 24.42 13.55
C LYS A 70 -16.07 24.79 12.67
N PRO A 71 -14.91 24.10 12.76
CA PRO A 71 -13.76 24.43 11.93
C PRO A 71 -14.02 24.17 10.44
N LEU A 72 -14.86 23.20 10.08
CA LEU A 72 -15.20 22.92 8.69
C LEU A 72 -16.07 24.04 8.07
N THR A 73 -17.10 24.51 8.80
CA THR A 73 -17.96 25.59 8.35
C THR A 73 -17.27 26.95 8.35
N ALA A 74 -16.26 27.15 9.21
CA ALA A 74 -15.47 28.37 9.21
C ALA A 74 -14.57 28.53 7.97
N LYS A 75 -14.21 27.43 7.31
CA LYS A 75 -13.36 27.43 6.09
C LYS A 75 -14.14 27.45 4.76
N GLY A 76 -15.45 27.26 4.80
CA GLY A 76 -16.29 27.23 3.59
C GLY A 76 -17.56 26.42 3.74
N SER A 77 -18.20 26.13 2.62
CA SER A 77 -19.41 25.32 2.61
C SER A 77 -19.09 23.84 2.75
N VAL A 78 -19.73 23.15 3.70
CA VAL A 78 -19.64 21.68 3.84
C VAL A 78 -20.02 20.95 2.55
N LYS A 79 -20.96 21.52 1.77
CA LYS A 79 -21.33 20.99 0.46
C LYS A 79 -20.16 21.03 -0.53
N GLU A 80 -19.41 22.10 -0.55
CA GLU A 80 -18.24 22.25 -1.40
C GLU A 80 -17.12 21.28 -0.99
N LEU A 81 -16.86 21.16 0.31
CA LEU A 81 -15.91 20.19 0.85
C LEU A 81 -16.27 18.75 0.44
N LEU A 82 -17.52 18.34 0.60
CA LEU A 82 -17.98 17.01 0.22
C LEU A 82 -17.91 16.79 -1.29
N SER A 83 -18.27 17.81 -2.09
CA SER A 83 -18.17 17.75 -3.55
C SER A 83 -16.73 17.59 -4.02
N THR A 84 -15.80 18.35 -3.45
CA THR A 84 -14.37 18.26 -3.76
C THR A 84 -13.82 16.90 -3.36
N SER A 85 -14.09 16.45 -2.13
CA SER A 85 -13.65 15.13 -1.65
C SER A 85 -14.19 13.98 -2.51
N ALA A 86 -15.45 14.07 -2.95
CA ALA A 86 -16.01 13.10 -3.88
C ALA A 86 -15.30 13.12 -5.24
N SER A 87 -15.05 14.32 -5.78
CA SER A 87 -14.34 14.49 -7.04
C SER A 87 -12.91 13.96 -6.97
N ASP A 88 -12.20 14.19 -5.87
CA ASP A 88 -10.82 13.71 -5.66
C ASP A 88 -10.75 12.20 -5.50
N SER A 89 -11.81 11.55 -5.02
CA SER A 89 -11.86 10.09 -4.87
C SER A 89 -12.08 9.34 -6.19
N VAL A 90 -12.69 9.99 -7.19
CA VAL A 90 -13.01 9.35 -8.48
C VAL A 90 -11.76 8.88 -9.24
N PRO A 91 -10.70 9.67 -9.44
CA PRO A 91 -9.50 9.22 -10.14
C PRO A 91 -8.83 8.02 -9.46
N MET A 92 -8.79 8.01 -8.12
CA MET A 92 -8.23 6.89 -7.35
C MET A 92 -9.06 5.61 -7.55
N THR A 93 -10.37 5.72 -7.46
CA THR A 93 -11.28 4.58 -7.69
C THR A 93 -11.15 4.05 -9.12
N LEU A 94 -11.15 4.92 -10.13
CA LEU A 94 -10.98 4.53 -11.52
C LEU A 94 -9.63 3.86 -11.77
N SER A 95 -8.56 4.35 -11.15
CA SER A 95 -7.24 3.74 -11.27
C SER A 95 -7.22 2.32 -10.71
N ILE A 96 -7.81 2.11 -9.53
CA ILE A 96 -7.92 0.77 -8.93
C ILE A 96 -8.76 -0.15 -9.81
N CYS A 97 -9.90 0.31 -10.32
CA CYS A 97 -10.75 -0.46 -11.22
C CYS A 97 -10.02 -0.84 -12.53
N ALA A 98 -9.30 0.12 -13.13
CA ALA A 98 -8.55 -0.12 -14.36
C ALA A 98 -7.43 -1.15 -14.16
N VAL A 99 -6.65 -1.01 -13.09
CA VAL A 99 -5.56 -1.95 -12.76
C VAL A 99 -6.13 -3.34 -12.43
N THR A 100 -7.22 -3.42 -11.68
CA THR A 100 -7.88 -4.70 -11.37
C THR A 100 -8.41 -5.36 -12.64
N GLY A 101 -9.06 -4.59 -13.52
CA GLY A 101 -9.54 -5.08 -14.81
C GLY A 101 -8.40 -5.59 -15.71
N PHE A 102 -7.31 -4.84 -15.81
CA PHE A 102 -6.11 -5.26 -16.53
C PHE A 102 -5.50 -6.54 -15.94
N GLY A 103 -5.39 -6.62 -14.61
CA GLY A 103 -4.94 -7.82 -13.93
C GLY A 103 -5.80 -9.04 -14.24
N THR A 104 -7.12 -8.89 -14.26
CA THR A 104 -8.04 -9.97 -14.61
C THR A 104 -7.78 -10.49 -16.04
N ILE A 105 -7.53 -9.59 -16.99
CA ILE A 105 -7.19 -9.97 -18.38
C ILE A 105 -5.87 -10.74 -18.41
N ILE A 106 -4.85 -10.28 -17.71
CA ILE A 106 -3.56 -10.99 -17.64
C ILE A 106 -3.74 -12.40 -17.12
N THR A 107 -4.52 -12.59 -16.06
CA THR A 107 -4.71 -13.91 -15.44
C THR A 107 -5.47 -14.90 -16.29
N THR A 108 -6.23 -14.43 -17.28
CA THR A 108 -6.91 -15.30 -18.26
C THR A 108 -6.02 -15.68 -19.45
N SER A 109 -4.81 -15.11 -19.55
CA SER A 109 -3.91 -15.40 -20.67
C SER A 109 -3.19 -16.73 -20.50
N ASP A 110 -3.04 -17.49 -21.58
CA ASP A 110 -2.30 -18.75 -21.60
C ASP A 110 -0.85 -18.56 -21.15
N THR A 111 -0.24 -17.43 -21.50
CA THR A 111 1.13 -17.07 -21.07
C THR A 111 1.25 -16.99 -19.56
N PHE A 112 0.25 -16.45 -18.86
CA PHE A 112 0.25 -16.40 -17.40
C PHE A 112 0.18 -17.80 -16.80
N GLN A 113 -0.66 -18.67 -17.35
CA GLN A 113 -0.75 -20.07 -16.91
C GLN A 113 0.57 -20.81 -17.15
N MET A 114 1.22 -20.60 -18.27
CA MET A 114 2.55 -21.18 -18.57
C MET A 114 3.60 -20.73 -17.53
N VAL A 115 3.59 -19.47 -17.13
CA VAL A 115 4.49 -18.95 -16.08
C VAL A 115 4.21 -19.61 -14.74
N LEU A 116 2.94 -19.77 -14.37
CA LEU A 116 2.56 -20.46 -13.12
C LEU A 116 2.97 -21.93 -13.14
N ASP A 117 2.78 -22.61 -14.29
CA ASP A 117 3.16 -24.02 -14.44
C ASP A 117 4.69 -24.18 -14.37
N PHE A 118 5.43 -23.32 -15.01
CA PHE A 118 6.89 -23.30 -14.93
C PHE A 118 7.37 -23.09 -13.49
N LEU A 119 6.84 -22.10 -12.78
CA LEU A 119 7.22 -21.81 -11.40
C LEU A 119 6.83 -22.93 -10.44
N SER A 120 5.70 -23.60 -10.68
CA SER A 120 5.26 -24.75 -9.89
C SER A 120 6.05 -26.03 -10.18
N GLY A 121 6.62 -26.13 -11.37
CA GLY A 121 7.53 -27.24 -11.77
C GLY A 121 8.94 -27.09 -11.20
N LEU A 122 9.28 -25.95 -10.61
CA LEU A 122 10.56 -25.77 -9.94
C LEU A 122 10.60 -26.62 -8.66
N ASN A 123 11.65 -27.43 -8.51
CA ASN A 123 11.94 -28.18 -7.28
C ASN A 123 12.44 -27.23 -6.16
N ALA A 124 11.65 -26.19 -5.87
CA ALA A 124 11.95 -25.20 -4.85
C ALA A 124 10.99 -25.35 -3.67
N HIS A 125 11.40 -24.88 -2.50
CA HIS A 125 10.55 -24.89 -1.33
C HIS A 125 9.28 -24.03 -1.56
N PRO A 126 8.06 -24.49 -1.20
CA PRO A 126 6.81 -23.80 -1.49
C PRO A 126 6.78 -22.33 -1.04
N VAL A 127 7.46 -22.01 0.07
CA VAL A 127 7.61 -20.63 0.58
C VAL A 127 8.35 -19.74 -0.42
N ILE A 128 9.39 -20.27 -1.08
CA ILE A 128 10.16 -19.52 -2.10
C ILE A 128 9.31 -19.30 -3.34
N ILE A 129 8.55 -20.32 -3.76
CA ILE A 129 7.63 -20.20 -4.89
C ILE A 129 6.60 -19.11 -4.61
N CYS A 130 5.98 -19.11 -3.43
CA CYS A 130 5.05 -18.07 -3.00
C CYS A 130 5.69 -16.67 -3.08
N TRP A 131 6.89 -16.52 -2.53
CA TRP A 131 7.61 -15.24 -2.57
C TRP A 131 7.86 -14.76 -4.01
N VAL A 132 8.47 -15.59 -4.83
CA VAL A 132 8.86 -15.22 -6.20
C VAL A 132 7.64 -14.86 -7.05
N VAL A 133 6.59 -15.67 -6.99
CA VAL A 133 5.38 -15.44 -7.81
C VAL A 133 4.69 -14.15 -7.41
N ILE A 134 4.50 -13.91 -6.12
CA ILE A 134 3.83 -12.69 -5.65
C ILE A 134 4.68 -11.45 -5.92
N ALA A 135 6.00 -11.53 -5.74
CA ALA A 135 6.90 -10.41 -6.06
C ALA A 135 6.90 -10.08 -7.57
N LEU A 136 6.89 -11.10 -8.44
CA LEU A 136 6.78 -10.90 -9.90
C LEU A 136 5.41 -10.28 -10.27
N LEU A 137 4.33 -10.72 -9.64
CA LEU A 137 3.01 -10.12 -9.86
C LEU A 137 2.99 -8.66 -9.38
N ALA A 138 3.59 -8.35 -8.24
CA ALA A 138 3.71 -6.98 -7.75
C ALA A 138 4.50 -6.11 -8.74
N PHE A 139 5.58 -6.66 -9.31
CA PHE A 139 6.33 -6.00 -10.39
C PHE A 139 5.47 -5.75 -11.62
N LEU A 140 4.72 -6.73 -12.12
CA LEU A 140 3.91 -6.59 -13.34
C LEU A 140 2.75 -5.61 -13.16
N VAL A 141 2.08 -5.68 -12.01
CA VAL A 141 0.87 -4.90 -11.73
C VAL A 141 1.19 -3.52 -11.16
N GLY A 142 2.36 -3.35 -10.51
CA GLY A 142 2.77 -2.09 -9.90
C GLY A 142 1.94 -1.70 -8.68
N GLY A 143 1.45 -2.68 -7.90
CA GLY A 143 0.69 -2.41 -6.68
C GLY A 143 0.52 -3.63 -5.80
N CYS A 144 0.88 -3.49 -4.52
CA CYS A 144 0.87 -4.59 -3.55
C CYS A 144 -0.54 -5.18 -3.30
N SER A 145 -1.54 -4.34 -3.11
CA SER A 145 -2.92 -4.80 -2.87
C SER A 145 -3.50 -5.51 -4.08
N THR A 146 -3.29 -4.95 -5.28
CA THR A 146 -3.82 -5.49 -6.52
C THR A 146 -3.17 -6.83 -6.85
N CYS A 147 -1.86 -6.97 -6.67
CA CYS A 147 -1.18 -8.23 -6.92
C CYS A 147 -1.65 -9.35 -5.96
N GLN A 148 -2.02 -9.00 -4.73
CA GLN A 148 -2.59 -9.97 -3.79
C GLN A 148 -4.01 -10.39 -4.16
N ILE A 149 -4.88 -9.42 -4.53
CA ILE A 149 -6.26 -9.69 -4.95
C ILE A 149 -6.27 -10.62 -6.17
N ILE A 150 -5.36 -10.42 -7.11
CA ILE A 150 -5.26 -11.22 -8.33
C ILE A 150 -4.48 -12.52 -8.08
N GLY A 151 -3.34 -12.44 -7.43
CA GLY A 151 -2.39 -13.54 -7.34
C GLY A 151 -2.77 -14.61 -6.32
N LEU A 152 -3.29 -14.20 -5.14
CA LEU A 152 -3.61 -15.18 -4.09
C LEU A 152 -4.66 -16.22 -4.49
N PRO A 153 -5.80 -15.88 -5.11
CA PRO A 153 -6.78 -16.87 -5.54
C PRO A 153 -6.21 -17.90 -6.54
N LEU A 154 -5.21 -17.50 -7.31
CA LEU A 154 -4.60 -18.36 -8.33
C LEU A 154 -3.54 -19.29 -7.76
N ILE A 155 -2.70 -18.80 -6.86
CA ILE A 155 -1.55 -19.56 -6.37
C ILE A 155 -1.82 -20.29 -5.05
N ALA A 156 -2.71 -19.76 -4.18
CA ALA A 156 -2.95 -20.32 -2.86
C ALA A 156 -3.42 -21.78 -2.90
N PRO A 157 -4.37 -22.21 -3.77
CA PRO A 157 -4.77 -23.61 -3.84
C PRO A 157 -3.58 -24.54 -4.09
N ARG A 158 -2.72 -24.18 -5.03
CA ARG A 158 -1.52 -24.94 -5.39
C ARG A 158 -0.51 -25.03 -4.24
N LEU A 159 -0.29 -23.92 -3.53
CA LEU A 159 0.62 -23.90 -2.37
C LEU A 159 0.09 -24.72 -1.21
N VAL A 160 -1.24 -24.79 -1.02
CA VAL A 160 -1.88 -25.64 -0.03
C VAL A 160 -1.71 -27.12 -0.41
N GLU A 161 -1.86 -27.49 -1.68
CA GLU A 161 -1.59 -28.84 -2.18
C GLU A 161 -0.12 -29.25 -1.95
N MET A 162 0.80 -28.29 -2.03
CA MET A 162 2.22 -28.48 -1.73
C MET A 162 2.51 -28.54 -0.20
N GLY A 163 1.45 -28.47 0.65
CA GLY A 163 1.56 -28.61 2.10
C GLY A 163 1.83 -27.29 2.85
N LEU A 164 1.71 -26.12 2.20
CA LEU A 164 1.93 -24.84 2.87
C LEU A 164 0.66 -24.39 3.62
N PRO A 165 0.74 -24.06 4.94
CA PRO A 165 -0.39 -23.54 5.69
C PRO A 165 -0.88 -22.19 5.15
N LEU A 166 -2.20 -21.94 5.17
CA LEU A 166 -2.78 -20.67 4.75
C LEU A 166 -2.22 -19.45 5.50
N SER A 167 -1.90 -19.62 6.80
CA SER A 167 -1.28 -18.58 7.62
C SER A 167 0.09 -18.17 7.06
N THR A 168 0.89 -19.14 6.65
CA THR A 168 2.22 -18.89 6.05
C THR A 168 2.08 -18.26 4.67
N ILE A 169 1.15 -18.75 3.84
CA ILE A 169 0.84 -18.15 2.53
C ILE A 169 0.47 -16.67 2.70
N HIS A 170 -0.43 -16.37 3.63
CA HIS A 170 -0.85 -14.99 3.90
C HIS A 170 0.32 -14.10 4.33
N ARG A 171 1.17 -14.56 5.25
CA ARG A 171 2.32 -13.77 5.73
C ARG A 171 3.34 -13.55 4.62
N ILE A 172 3.76 -14.60 3.93
CA ILE A 172 4.76 -14.50 2.87
C ILE A 172 4.25 -13.65 1.72
N SER A 173 3.01 -13.82 1.30
CA SER A 173 2.43 -13.02 0.21
C SER A 173 2.34 -11.53 0.57
N THR A 174 2.02 -11.22 1.84
CA THR A 174 1.97 -9.83 2.32
C THR A 174 3.35 -9.16 2.25
N PHE A 175 4.40 -9.82 2.70
CA PHE A 175 5.77 -9.30 2.57
C PHE A 175 6.24 -9.28 1.11
N ALA A 176 5.99 -10.34 0.36
CA ALA A 176 6.40 -10.45 -1.03
C ALA A 176 5.81 -9.36 -1.94
N SER A 177 4.55 -9.01 -1.69
CA SER A 177 3.83 -8.00 -2.49
C SER A 177 4.43 -6.59 -2.40
N THR A 178 5.16 -6.29 -1.32
CA THR A 178 5.80 -4.98 -1.12
C THR A 178 7.19 -4.89 -1.73
N ASN A 179 7.76 -5.99 -2.24
CA ASN A 179 9.15 -5.99 -2.70
C ASN A 179 9.36 -5.20 -3.99
N LEU A 180 8.44 -5.36 -4.94
CA LEU A 180 8.57 -4.80 -6.30
C LEU A 180 7.34 -3.94 -6.68
N ASP A 181 6.57 -3.49 -5.69
CA ASP A 181 5.38 -2.65 -5.91
C ASP A 181 5.71 -1.17 -6.17
N THR A 182 6.93 -0.75 -5.88
CA THR A 182 7.38 0.65 -5.99
C THR A 182 8.28 0.86 -7.21
N MET A 183 7.90 0.29 -8.34
CA MET A 183 8.60 0.51 -9.61
C MET A 183 8.33 1.91 -10.17
N PRO A 184 9.18 2.44 -11.06
CA PRO A 184 9.04 3.80 -11.59
C PRO A 184 7.70 4.10 -12.26
N TYR A 185 7.04 3.06 -12.76
CA TYR A 185 5.71 3.13 -13.41
C TYR A 185 4.55 2.93 -12.43
N CYS A 186 4.83 2.66 -11.15
CA CYS A 186 3.79 2.46 -10.16
C CYS A 186 3.00 3.76 -9.92
N GLY A 187 1.68 3.63 -9.83
CA GLY A 187 0.79 4.76 -9.62
C GLY A 187 1.11 5.54 -8.33
N SER A 188 1.49 4.87 -7.25
CA SER A 188 1.87 5.52 -5.99
C SER A 188 3.12 6.40 -6.15
N VAL A 189 4.12 5.95 -6.90
CA VAL A 189 5.33 6.73 -7.19
C VAL A 189 4.99 7.96 -8.04
N LEU A 190 4.23 7.73 -9.12
CA LEU A 190 3.85 8.80 -10.05
C LEU A 190 2.94 9.85 -9.40
N MET A 191 2.12 9.48 -8.42
CA MET A 191 1.29 10.43 -7.67
C MET A 191 2.08 11.21 -6.61
N LEU A 192 3.11 10.59 -6.00
CA LEU A 192 3.91 11.23 -4.96
C LEU A 192 4.84 12.30 -5.52
N LEU A 193 5.42 12.09 -6.69
CA LEU A 193 6.42 12.99 -7.29
C LEU A 193 5.90 14.42 -7.52
N PRO A 194 4.71 14.63 -8.12
CA PRO A 194 4.16 15.98 -8.29
C PRO A 194 3.87 16.68 -6.95
N VAL A 195 3.41 15.93 -5.95
CA VAL A 195 3.14 16.46 -4.60
C VAL A 195 4.43 16.89 -3.90
N ALA A 196 5.50 16.14 -4.10
CA ALA A 196 6.82 16.44 -3.55
C ALA A 196 7.61 17.45 -4.40
N HIS A 197 7.10 17.85 -5.56
CA HIS A 197 7.79 18.71 -6.55
C HIS A 197 9.16 18.17 -6.98
N LEU A 198 9.30 16.82 -7.02
CA LEU A 198 10.53 16.12 -7.38
C LEU A 198 10.40 15.44 -8.74
N LYS A 199 11.53 15.34 -9.44
CA LYS A 199 11.62 14.50 -10.64
C LYS A 199 11.93 13.06 -10.27
N LEU A 200 11.51 12.14 -11.15
CA LEU A 200 11.71 10.70 -10.93
C LEU A 200 13.19 10.34 -10.70
N ASN A 201 14.08 10.87 -11.49
CA ASN A 201 15.52 10.61 -11.39
C ASN A 201 16.17 11.15 -10.10
N GLU A 202 15.56 12.14 -9.44
CA GLU A 202 16.01 12.72 -8.18
C GLU A 202 15.56 11.89 -6.98
N ALA A 203 14.29 11.48 -6.98
CA ALA A 203 13.66 10.78 -5.86
C ALA A 203 13.84 9.25 -5.92
N TYR A 204 13.80 8.66 -7.12
CA TYR A 204 13.71 7.21 -7.29
C TYR A 204 14.91 6.42 -6.72
N PRO A 205 16.17 6.86 -6.80
CA PRO A 205 17.29 6.12 -6.21
C PRO A 205 17.14 5.92 -4.70
N ALA A 206 16.64 6.93 -3.98
CA ALA A 206 16.37 6.82 -2.55
C ALA A 206 15.17 5.91 -2.27
N MET A 207 14.10 6.04 -3.05
CA MET A 207 12.93 5.18 -2.97
C MET A 207 13.28 3.73 -3.25
N PHE A 208 14.04 3.44 -4.29
CA PHE A 208 14.45 2.09 -4.64
C PHE A 208 15.19 1.39 -3.49
N ILE A 209 16.12 2.07 -2.84
CA ILE A 209 16.86 1.47 -1.72
C ILE A 209 15.97 1.28 -0.50
N THR A 210 15.09 2.23 -0.20
CA THR A 210 14.24 2.16 1.00
C THR A 210 13.04 1.24 0.85
N THR A 211 12.45 1.16 -0.33
CA THR A 211 11.24 0.37 -0.56
C THR A 211 11.51 -0.98 -1.23
N VAL A 212 12.38 -1.03 -2.24
CA VAL A 212 12.65 -2.29 -2.97
C VAL A 212 13.72 -3.11 -2.28
N LEU A 213 14.89 -2.52 -2.07
CA LEU A 213 16.03 -3.29 -1.55
C LEU A 213 15.82 -3.70 -0.09
N SER A 214 15.37 -2.80 0.77
CA SER A 214 15.17 -3.11 2.19
C SER A 214 14.01 -4.07 2.43
N THR A 215 12.90 -3.93 1.69
CA THR A 215 11.78 -4.88 1.81
C THR A 215 12.14 -6.26 1.27
N THR A 216 12.90 -6.34 0.17
CA THR A 216 13.38 -7.62 -0.36
C THR A 216 14.29 -8.34 0.64
N ILE A 217 15.23 -7.62 1.27
CA ILE A 217 16.09 -8.19 2.32
C ILE A 217 15.24 -8.64 3.52
N GLY A 218 14.28 -7.82 3.94
CA GLY A 218 13.34 -8.16 5.03
C GLY A 218 12.52 -9.41 4.71
N THR A 219 11.98 -9.51 3.50
CA THR A 219 11.23 -10.69 3.06
C THR A 219 12.12 -11.93 2.99
N ALA A 220 13.34 -11.80 2.49
CA ALA A 220 14.30 -12.91 2.46
C ALA A 220 14.57 -13.45 3.87
N ALA A 221 14.70 -12.57 4.86
CA ALA A 221 14.85 -12.98 6.26
C ALA A 221 13.59 -13.70 6.78
N VAL A 222 12.38 -13.20 6.48
CA VAL A 222 11.12 -13.85 6.87
C VAL A 222 10.99 -15.22 6.20
N VAL A 223 11.30 -15.33 4.91
CA VAL A 223 11.31 -16.59 4.16
C VAL A 223 12.28 -17.59 4.79
N LEU A 224 13.50 -17.15 5.14
CA LEU A 224 14.49 -17.99 5.79
C LEU A 224 13.99 -18.50 7.14
N VAL A 225 13.42 -17.63 7.96
CA VAL A 225 12.84 -18.02 9.26
C VAL A 225 11.68 -18.98 9.07
N SER A 226 10.81 -18.76 8.10
CA SER A 226 9.67 -19.66 7.81
C SER A 226 10.11 -21.05 7.35
N ILE A 227 11.25 -21.16 6.66
CA ILE A 227 11.82 -22.46 6.25
C ILE A 227 12.50 -23.17 7.44
N LEU A 228 13.26 -22.42 8.26
CA LEU A 228 14.01 -22.99 9.38
C LEU A 228 13.12 -23.34 10.58
N PHE A 229 12.02 -22.57 10.77
CA PHE A 229 11.11 -22.73 11.90
C PHE A 229 9.63 -22.77 11.44
N PRO A 230 9.18 -23.88 10.85
CA PRO A 230 7.83 -23.98 10.31
C PRO A 230 6.72 -23.76 11.35
N GLY A 231 7.00 -23.96 12.64
CA GLY A 231 6.05 -23.74 13.73
C GLY A 231 5.87 -22.30 14.18
N LEU A 232 6.73 -21.37 13.72
CA LEU A 232 6.63 -19.93 14.02
C LEU A 232 5.99 -19.13 12.86
N ALA A 233 5.81 -19.77 11.73
CA ALA A 233 5.30 -19.14 10.50
C ALA A 233 3.79 -19.18 10.36
#